data_d7771ee09c4319264d4db903665c1ce5
#
_entry.id   d7771ee09c4319264d4db903665c1ce5
#
_cell.length_a   1.000
_cell.length_b   1.000
_cell.length_c   1.000
_cell.angle_alpha   90.00
_cell.angle_beta   90.00
_cell.angle_gamma   90.00
#
_symmetry.space_group_name_H-M   'P 1'
#
loop_
_entity.id
_entity.type
_entity.pdbx_description
1 polymer ?
#
loop_
_entity_poly.entity_id
_entity_poly.type
_entity_poly.pdbx_seq_one_letter_code
_entity_poly.pdbx_strand_id
1 'polypeptide(L)' 'MERKKIIRVSKDNLEKMMADHKCSRVTVYNALAYRSDSPNARLIRKHAIEMYGGVEEKRIVF' A
#
# COMPACT_ATOMS: atom_id res chain seq x y z
N MET A 1 20.47 2.68 -10.11
CA MET A 1 19.21 3.32 -9.70
C MET A 1 18.03 2.48 -10.11
N GLU A 2 17.15 2.23 -9.17
CA GLU A 2 15.90 1.53 -9.45
C GLU A 2 14.73 2.46 -9.21
N ARG A 3 13.71 2.33 -10.06
CA ARG A 3 12.44 3.02 -9.84
C ARG A 3 11.46 2.05 -9.21
N LYS A 4 11.01 2.37 -8.02
CA LYS A 4 10.01 1.58 -7.33
C LYS A 4 8.71 2.37 -7.25
N LYS A 5 7.61 1.66 -7.43
CA LYS A 5 6.30 2.24 -7.22
C LYS A 5 5.95 2.13 -5.74
N ILE A 6 5.26 3.12 -5.25
CA ILE A 6 4.70 3.10 -3.90
C ILE A 6 3.34 3.77 -3.95
N ILE A 7 2.40 3.23 -3.19
CA ILE A 7 1.08 3.83 -3.08
C ILE A 7 1.05 4.61 -1.78
N ARG A 8 0.78 5.90 -1.86
CA ARG A 8 0.68 6.75 -0.69
C ARG A 8 -0.77 6.90 -0.27
N VAL A 9 -1.03 6.68 1.00
CA VAL A 9 -2.33 6.91 1.61
C VAL A 9 -2.12 7.75 2.87
N SER A 10 -3.15 8.46 3.29
CA SER A 10 -3.09 9.23 4.53
C SER A 10 -2.98 8.29 5.73
N LYS A 11 -2.48 8.80 6.85
CA LYS A 11 -2.35 8.02 8.07
C LYS A 11 -3.69 7.47 8.53
N ASP A 12 -4.74 8.27 8.47
CA ASP A 12 -6.09 7.84 8.87
C ASP A 12 -6.58 6.71 7.99
N ASN A 13 -6.38 6.80 6.69
CA ASN A 13 -6.76 5.75 5.76
C ASN A 13 -5.92 4.49 5.95
N LEU A 14 -4.65 4.65 6.28
CA LEU A 14 -3.79 3.52 6.59
C LEU A 14 -4.35 2.73 7.79
N GLU A 15 -4.76 3.42 8.83
CA GLU A 15 -5.36 2.78 10.01
C GLU A 15 -6.65 2.06 9.67
N LYS A 16 -7.50 2.67 8.84
CA LYS A 16 -8.72 2.03 8.36
C LYS A 16 -8.42 0.76 7.58
N MET A 17 -7.43 0.79 6.72
CA MET A 17 -7.02 -0.38 5.95
C MET A 17 -6.52 -1.50 6.86
N MET A 18 -5.77 -1.16 7.89
CA MET A 18 -5.31 -2.14 8.87
C MET A 18 -6.50 -2.84 9.55
N ALA A 19 -7.50 -2.09 9.91
CA ALA A 19 -8.71 -2.63 10.53
C ALA A 19 -9.54 -3.47 9.54
N ASP A 20 -9.73 -2.96 8.33
CA ASP A 20 -10.54 -3.65 7.31
C ASP A 20 -9.92 -4.97 6.87
N HIS A 21 -8.62 -5.00 6.71
CA HIS A 21 -7.92 -6.20 6.27
C HIS A 21 -7.39 -7.04 7.43
N LYS A 22 -7.57 -6.58 8.66
CA LYS A 22 -7.08 -7.24 9.88
C LYS A 22 -5.58 -7.55 9.77
N CYS A 23 -4.83 -6.59 9.27
CA CYS A 23 -3.39 -6.72 9.05
C CYS A 23 -2.62 -5.73 9.91
N SER A 24 -1.37 -6.06 10.17
CA SER A 24 -0.47 -5.12 10.86
C SER A 24 -0.04 -4.01 9.90
N ARG A 25 0.47 -2.92 10.47
CA ARG A 25 1.00 -1.81 9.69
C ARG A 25 2.09 -2.28 8.72
N VAL A 26 2.96 -3.16 9.17
CA VAL A 26 4.04 -3.70 8.34
C VAL A 26 3.49 -4.43 7.13
N THR A 27 2.46 -5.25 7.31
CA THR A 27 1.82 -5.98 6.22
C THR A 27 1.22 -5.03 5.19
N VAL A 28 0.49 -4.02 5.64
CA VAL A 28 -0.11 -3.03 4.74
C VAL A 28 0.99 -2.24 4.03
N TYR A 29 2.00 -1.83 4.75
CA TYR A 29 3.12 -1.07 4.19
C TYR A 29 3.85 -1.85 3.10
N ASN A 30 4.13 -3.13 3.36
CA ASN A 30 4.78 -3.99 2.37
C ASN A 30 3.93 -4.14 1.11
N ALA A 31 2.62 -4.25 1.26
CA ALA A 31 1.71 -4.32 0.12
C ALA A 31 1.75 -3.01 -0.68
N LEU A 32 1.68 -1.87 -0.01
CA LEU A 32 1.68 -0.56 -0.66
C LEU A 32 3.02 -0.25 -1.33
N ALA A 33 4.11 -0.77 -0.80
CA ALA A 33 5.45 -0.56 -1.36
C ALA A 33 5.82 -1.61 -2.42
N TYR A 34 4.89 -2.46 -2.81
CA TYR A 34 5.12 -3.55 -3.78
C TYR A 34 6.22 -4.52 -3.35
N ARG A 35 6.44 -4.66 -2.05
CA ARG A 35 7.39 -5.64 -1.51
C ARG A 35 6.78 -7.01 -1.37
N SER A 36 5.47 -7.08 -1.22
CA SER A 36 4.72 -8.31 -1.13
C SER A 36 3.82 -8.44 -2.35
N ASP A 37 3.72 -9.63 -2.90
CA ASP A 37 2.95 -9.88 -4.12
C ASP A 37 1.96 -11.04 -3.93
N SER A 38 1.46 -11.21 -2.73
CA SER A 38 0.40 -12.17 -2.45
C SER A 38 -0.95 -11.64 -2.97
N PRO A 39 -1.94 -12.52 -3.16
CA PRO A 39 -3.29 -12.06 -3.53
C PRO A 39 -3.85 -11.03 -2.56
N ASN A 40 -3.56 -11.19 -1.27
CA ASN A 40 -3.99 -10.24 -0.25
C ASN A 40 -3.32 -8.87 -0.43
N ALA A 41 -2.03 -8.86 -0.76
CA ALA A 41 -1.32 -7.62 -1.01
C ALA A 41 -1.87 -6.88 -2.23
N ARG A 42 -2.22 -7.61 -3.28
CA ARG A 42 -2.85 -7.03 -4.46
C ARG A 42 -4.20 -6.41 -4.13
N LEU A 43 -4.98 -7.07 -3.30
CA LEU A 43 -6.28 -6.56 -2.85
C LEU A 43 -6.11 -5.29 -2.02
N ILE A 44 -5.12 -5.26 -1.13
CA ILE A 44 -4.81 -4.08 -0.34
C ILE A 44 -4.47 -2.90 -1.25
N ARG A 45 -3.62 -3.12 -2.26
CA ARG A 45 -3.27 -2.07 -3.22
C ARG A 45 -4.47 -1.55 -3.99
N LYS A 46 -5.32 -2.46 -4.45
CA LYS A 46 -6.52 -2.08 -5.17
C LYS A 46 -7.44 -1.22 -4.31
N HIS A 47 -7.69 -1.65 -3.08
CA HIS A 47 -8.54 -0.89 -2.16
C HIS A 47 -7.92 0.46 -1.80
N ALA A 48 -6.60 0.52 -1.65
CA ALA A 48 -5.93 1.78 -1.36
C ALA A 48 -6.20 2.83 -2.43
N ILE A 49 -6.16 2.44 -3.68
CA ILE A 49 -6.39 3.35 -4.80
C ILE A 49 -7.87 3.67 -4.96
N GLU A 50 -8.73 2.66 -4.91
CA GLU A 50 -10.16 2.83 -5.21
C GLU A 50 -10.98 3.36 -4.06
N MET A 51 -10.66 2.95 -2.83
CA MET A 51 -11.49 3.25 -1.66
C MET A 51 -10.88 4.28 -0.72
N TYR A 52 -9.58 4.37 -0.67
CA TYR A 52 -8.88 5.21 0.31
C TYR A 52 -8.12 6.37 -0.32
N GLY A 53 -8.36 6.63 -1.59
CA GLY A 53 -7.75 7.77 -2.27
C GLY A 53 -6.24 7.70 -2.37
N GLY A 54 -5.68 6.51 -2.36
CA GLY A 54 -4.24 6.33 -2.50
C GLY A 54 -3.74 6.79 -3.85
N VAL A 55 -2.55 7.35 -3.86
CA VAL A 55 -1.91 7.84 -5.08
C VAL A 55 -0.65 7.02 -5.34
N GLU A 56 -0.57 6.48 -6.55
CA GLU A 56 0.62 5.74 -6.96
C GLU A 56 1.73 6.72 -7.32
N GLU A 57 2.86 6.58 -6.65
CA GLU A 57 4.05 7.37 -6.92
C GLU A 57 5.20 6.48 -7.34
N LYS A 58 6.05 7.00 -8.21
CA LYS A 58 7.30 6.34 -8.56
C LYS A 58 8.43 7.01 -7.79
N ARG A 59 9.24 6.22 -7.13
CA ARG A 59 10.41 6.70 -6.40
C ARG A 59 11.67 6.15 -7.03
N ILE A 60 12.70 6.97 -7.06
CA ILE A 60 14.03 6.54 -7.46
C ILE A 60 14.74 6.06 -6.19
N VAL A 61 15.26 4.86 -6.25
CA VAL A 61 15.99 4.24 -5.14
C VAL A 61 17.45 4.08 -5.57
N PHE A 62 18.32 4.59 -4.74
CA PHE A 62 19.76 4.54 -4.97
C PHE A 62 20.40 3.40 -4.20
#